data_4b2baa6156c05fed47dde63f4fdea258
#
_entry.id   4b2baa6156c05fed47dde63f4fdea258
#
_cell.length_a   1.000
_cell.length_b   1.000
_cell.length_c   1.000
_cell.angle_alpha   90.00
_cell.angle_beta   90.00
_cell.angle_gamma   90.00
#
_symmetry.space_group_name_H-M   'P 1'
#
loop_
_entity.id
_entity.type
_entity.pdbx_description
1 polymer ?
#
loop_
_entity_poly.entity_id
_entity_poly.type
_entity_poly.pdbx_seq_one_letter_code
_entity_poly.pdbx_strand_id
1 'polypeptide(L)'
;MTGWNREYLKHKGEYLELFDKSMQKEQESNVEFLENKLKLLTGRKYAVACSNGTDALHFALRSLNIKEGDEVLTTNFSWISTASCISMVGATPVFCEIDISSYHMSLDSIKRMYSDKVKAIVYPHLFGNMSDTKEILEFCKEKNIAFIEDAAQSLGASLNGVRAGSIGDISTLSFNANKVVAGIAGGGAILTDDKDKAEIIKKLRRHGNNEMLGYNSKMLLMNAEFINFRLNRIKEWQSKRQEIAKQYDEQLKDYVTIQPRTNGLDHNYHKYVIRLPNKEIRDKLKNILNAKIHYDKPLSENVMYKNIEYRKDKTYGSKIVCDTILTLPIHPYMTQSEIDKIINIIVITLEHKNNKFVNNMKKILGNDLFDKELLKETTEDIYDYIVEKTYQLPEYIEDVPFKNKTKLKIAFNKFYENLTRNTR
;
A
#
# COMPACT_ATOMS: atom_id res chain seq x y z
N MET A 1 -18.70 -4.20 -3.33
CA MET A 1 -18.04 -4.96 -4.43
C MET A 1 -16.57 -4.56 -4.47
N THR A 2 -15.63 -5.49 -4.62
CA THR A 2 -14.19 -5.17 -4.65
C THR A 2 -13.79 -4.41 -5.92
N GLY A 3 -12.67 -3.68 -5.90
CA GLY A 3 -12.15 -3.01 -7.09
C GLY A 3 -11.90 -3.96 -8.26
N TRP A 4 -11.47 -5.19 -7.98
CA TRP A 4 -11.31 -6.27 -8.95
C TRP A 4 -12.60 -6.65 -9.66
N ASN A 5 -13.68 -6.85 -8.91
CA ASN A 5 -14.97 -7.23 -9.49
C ASN A 5 -15.50 -6.12 -10.41
N ARG A 6 -15.32 -4.85 -10.02
CA ARG A 6 -15.75 -3.70 -10.85
C ARG A 6 -14.90 -3.57 -12.10
N GLU A 7 -13.60 -3.75 -11.98
CA GLU A 7 -12.67 -3.78 -13.11
C GLU A 7 -13.06 -4.88 -14.09
N TYR A 8 -13.26 -6.12 -13.59
CA TYR A 8 -13.68 -7.24 -14.42
C TYR A 8 -15.00 -6.98 -15.14
N LEU A 9 -16.03 -6.49 -14.44
CA LEU A 9 -17.32 -6.19 -15.05
C LEU A 9 -17.20 -5.13 -16.15
N LYS A 10 -16.38 -4.11 -15.94
CA LYS A 10 -16.15 -3.03 -16.91
C LYS A 10 -15.41 -3.51 -18.15
N HIS A 11 -14.45 -4.42 -18.01
CA HIS A 11 -13.54 -4.86 -19.07
C HIS A 11 -13.73 -6.35 -19.44
N LYS A 12 -14.89 -6.95 -19.12
CA LYS A 12 -15.14 -8.39 -19.27
C LYS A 12 -14.84 -8.88 -20.69
N GLY A 13 -15.29 -8.17 -21.72
CA GLY A 13 -15.06 -8.57 -23.12
C GLY A 13 -13.56 -8.60 -23.46
N GLU A 14 -12.83 -7.57 -23.05
CA GLU A 14 -11.38 -7.49 -23.27
C GLU A 14 -10.62 -8.62 -22.52
N TYR A 15 -11.06 -8.96 -21.30
CA TYR A 15 -10.46 -10.06 -20.54
C TYR A 15 -10.71 -11.43 -21.17
N LEU A 16 -11.91 -11.67 -21.71
CA LEU A 16 -12.21 -12.90 -22.43
C LEU A 16 -11.40 -13.03 -23.71
N GLU A 17 -11.26 -11.94 -24.48
CA GLU A 17 -10.41 -11.89 -25.67
C GLU A 17 -8.92 -12.15 -25.34
N LEU A 18 -8.41 -11.60 -24.25
CA LEU A 18 -7.05 -11.87 -23.76
C LEU A 18 -6.86 -13.35 -23.41
N PHE A 19 -7.85 -13.96 -22.75
CA PHE A 19 -7.83 -15.36 -22.43
C PHE A 19 -7.77 -16.22 -23.70
N ASP A 20 -8.67 -15.98 -24.66
CA ASP A 20 -8.69 -16.73 -25.92
C ASP A 20 -7.38 -16.57 -26.71
N LYS A 21 -6.85 -15.36 -26.78
CA LYS A 21 -5.55 -15.11 -27.42
C LYS A 21 -4.40 -15.83 -26.72
N SER A 22 -4.42 -15.88 -25.38
CA SER A 22 -3.36 -16.55 -24.61
C SER A 22 -3.34 -18.05 -24.81
N MET A 23 -4.49 -18.65 -25.13
CA MET A 23 -4.62 -20.09 -25.41
C MET A 23 -4.13 -20.47 -26.81
N GLN A 24 -4.03 -19.50 -27.72
CA GLN A 24 -3.67 -19.72 -29.13
C GLN A 24 -2.20 -19.44 -29.46
N LYS A 25 -1.47 -18.76 -28.58
CA LYS A 25 -0.09 -18.29 -28.83
C LYS A 25 0.98 -19.22 -28.25
N GLU A 26 2.15 -19.23 -28.92
CA GLU A 26 3.37 -19.78 -28.35
C GLU A 26 3.83 -18.95 -27.15
N GLN A 27 4.25 -19.67 -26.16
CA GLN A 27 4.29 -19.20 -24.75
C GLN A 27 5.36 -18.17 -24.39
N GLU A 28 6.47 -18.01 -25.12
CA GLU A 28 7.60 -17.18 -24.67
C GLU A 28 7.45 -15.69 -25.04
N SER A 29 6.77 -15.36 -26.14
CA SER A 29 6.68 -13.98 -26.64
C SER A 29 5.99 -12.96 -25.71
N ASN A 30 5.03 -13.41 -24.91
CA ASN A 30 4.23 -12.51 -24.05
C ASN A 30 4.96 -12.09 -22.78
N VAL A 31 5.81 -12.97 -22.23
CA VAL A 31 6.67 -12.66 -21.09
C VAL A 31 7.78 -11.72 -21.53
N GLU A 32 8.38 -11.96 -22.70
CA GLU A 32 9.41 -11.08 -23.27
C GLU A 32 8.83 -9.69 -23.58
N PHE A 33 7.60 -9.62 -24.12
CA PHE A 33 6.92 -8.36 -24.34
C PHE A 33 6.70 -7.59 -23.03
N LEU A 34 6.31 -8.28 -21.95
CA LEU A 34 6.20 -7.69 -20.61
C LEU A 34 7.55 -7.18 -20.13
N GLU A 35 8.62 -7.99 -20.22
CA GLU A 35 9.97 -7.63 -19.81
C GLU A 35 10.45 -6.36 -20.56
N ASN A 36 10.22 -6.30 -21.89
CA ASN A 36 10.53 -5.12 -22.70
C ASN A 36 9.74 -3.88 -22.28
N LYS A 37 8.47 -4.04 -21.96
CA LYS A 37 7.61 -2.94 -21.49
C LYS A 37 8.06 -2.42 -20.12
N LEU A 38 8.47 -3.31 -19.20
CA LEU A 38 9.02 -2.94 -17.90
C LEU A 38 10.34 -2.17 -18.05
N LYS A 39 11.21 -2.58 -18.96
CA LYS A 39 12.44 -1.82 -19.29
C LYS A 39 12.11 -0.38 -19.73
N LEU A 40 11.16 -0.22 -20.65
CA LEU A 40 10.74 1.11 -21.14
C LEU A 40 10.12 1.95 -20.01
N LEU A 41 9.29 1.33 -19.16
CA LEU A 41 8.61 2.02 -18.08
C LEU A 41 9.58 2.50 -17.00
N THR A 42 10.60 1.72 -16.68
CA THR A 42 11.55 2.01 -15.59
C THR A 42 12.86 2.65 -16.07
N GLY A 43 13.21 2.48 -17.33
CA GLY A 43 14.50 2.94 -17.90
C GLY A 43 15.65 1.93 -17.67
N ARG A 44 15.40 0.75 -17.09
CA ARG A 44 16.42 -0.29 -16.88
C ARG A 44 16.77 -1.02 -18.18
N LYS A 45 18.01 -1.51 -18.27
CA LYS A 45 18.49 -2.28 -19.43
C LYS A 45 17.93 -3.70 -19.46
N TYR A 46 17.74 -4.33 -18.30
CA TYR A 46 17.28 -5.70 -18.17
C TYR A 46 16.08 -5.80 -17.24
N ALA A 47 15.11 -6.62 -17.61
CA ALA A 47 13.99 -7.02 -16.81
C ALA A 47 13.83 -8.54 -16.91
N VAL A 48 13.60 -9.21 -15.79
CA VAL A 48 13.39 -10.66 -15.72
C VAL A 48 12.14 -10.93 -14.91
N ALA A 49 11.07 -11.35 -15.57
CA ALA A 49 9.80 -11.68 -14.92
C ALA A 49 9.88 -13.04 -14.21
N CYS A 50 9.23 -13.16 -13.06
CA CYS A 50 9.15 -14.38 -12.25
C CYS A 50 7.74 -14.59 -11.68
N SER A 51 7.54 -15.68 -10.94
CA SER A 51 6.20 -16.08 -10.47
C SER A 51 5.61 -15.19 -9.39
N ASN A 52 6.42 -14.48 -8.60
CA ASN A 52 5.93 -13.59 -7.53
C ASN A 52 7.01 -12.61 -7.04
N GLY A 53 6.59 -11.59 -6.25
CA GLY A 53 7.49 -10.56 -5.72
C GLY A 53 8.46 -11.08 -4.64
N THR A 54 8.12 -12.14 -3.91
CA THR A 54 9.01 -12.76 -2.92
C THR A 54 10.20 -13.43 -3.61
N ASP A 55 9.94 -14.16 -4.69
CA ASP A 55 11.00 -14.74 -5.52
C ASP A 55 11.85 -13.65 -6.17
N ALA A 56 11.22 -12.52 -6.57
CA ALA A 56 11.97 -11.39 -7.13
C ALA A 56 13.01 -10.85 -6.13
N LEU A 57 12.63 -10.62 -4.86
CA LEU A 57 13.55 -10.21 -3.80
C LEU A 57 14.61 -11.28 -3.50
N HIS A 58 14.18 -12.53 -3.42
CA HIS A 58 15.09 -13.66 -3.18
C HIS A 58 16.15 -13.79 -4.29
N PHE A 59 15.76 -13.69 -5.55
CA PHE A 59 16.68 -13.76 -6.69
C PHE A 59 17.58 -12.53 -6.78
N ALA A 60 17.10 -11.35 -6.40
CA ALA A 60 17.94 -10.17 -6.28
C ALA A 60 19.10 -10.41 -5.29
N LEU A 61 18.79 -10.90 -4.08
CA LEU A 61 19.80 -11.23 -3.07
C LEU A 61 20.77 -12.33 -3.55
N ARG A 62 20.26 -13.41 -4.17
CA ARG A 62 21.06 -14.49 -4.73
C ARG A 62 22.00 -14.01 -5.84
N SER A 63 21.55 -13.10 -6.71
CA SER A 63 22.38 -12.56 -7.80
C SER A 63 23.51 -11.64 -7.31
N LEU A 64 23.39 -11.13 -6.09
CA LEU A 64 24.44 -10.39 -5.36
C LEU A 64 25.34 -11.29 -4.52
N ASN A 65 25.18 -12.62 -4.61
CA ASN A 65 25.90 -13.61 -3.83
C ASN A 65 25.75 -13.46 -2.30
N ILE A 66 24.61 -12.91 -1.86
CA ILE A 66 24.27 -12.82 -0.43
C ILE A 66 23.99 -14.23 0.11
N LYS A 67 24.57 -14.56 1.27
CA LYS A 67 24.58 -15.90 1.85
C LYS A 67 24.69 -15.89 3.37
N GLU A 68 24.75 -17.06 3.96
CA GLU A 68 25.00 -17.25 5.39
C GLU A 68 26.26 -16.52 5.85
N GLY A 69 26.17 -15.85 7.00
CA GLY A 69 27.23 -15.00 7.57
C GLY A 69 27.17 -13.52 7.12
N ASP A 70 26.45 -13.21 6.04
CA ASP A 70 26.19 -11.84 5.62
C ASP A 70 25.03 -11.21 6.40
N GLU A 71 25.06 -9.89 6.55
CA GLU A 71 23.98 -9.08 7.08
C GLU A 71 23.34 -8.24 5.96
N VAL A 72 22.01 -8.06 6.03
CA VAL A 72 21.28 -7.19 5.10
C VAL A 72 20.41 -6.22 5.90
N LEU A 73 20.65 -4.93 5.71
CA LEU A 73 19.81 -3.88 6.30
C LEU A 73 18.44 -3.88 5.63
N THR A 74 17.38 -3.78 6.43
CA THR A 74 16.01 -3.61 5.94
C THR A 74 15.17 -2.85 6.94
N THR A 75 13.96 -2.45 6.54
CA THR A 75 13.04 -1.72 7.42
C THR A 75 12.38 -2.64 8.44
N ASN A 76 12.05 -2.11 9.61
CA ASN A 76 11.20 -2.78 10.60
C ASN A 76 9.68 -2.60 10.31
N PHE A 77 9.33 -1.88 9.25
CA PHE A 77 7.95 -1.58 8.87
C PHE A 77 7.74 -1.83 7.37
N SER A 78 7.22 -3.00 7.01
CA SER A 78 6.90 -3.39 5.63
C SER A 78 6.04 -4.65 5.59
N TRP A 79 5.79 -5.18 4.39
CA TRP A 79 5.31 -6.52 4.17
C TRP A 79 6.40 -7.54 4.51
N ILE A 80 5.99 -8.70 5.03
CA ILE A 80 6.90 -9.72 5.56
C ILE A 80 7.98 -10.17 4.57
N SER A 81 7.67 -10.22 3.27
CA SER A 81 8.63 -10.68 2.25
C SER A 81 9.87 -9.80 2.15
N THR A 82 9.78 -8.49 2.46
CA THR A 82 10.93 -7.56 2.45
C THR A 82 12.07 -8.04 3.37
N ALA A 83 11.73 -8.72 4.47
CA ALA A 83 12.70 -9.24 5.42
C ALA A 83 12.88 -10.76 5.32
N SER A 84 11.81 -11.53 5.08
CA SER A 84 11.92 -13.00 5.05
C SER A 84 12.80 -13.52 3.91
N CYS A 85 12.86 -12.81 2.77
CA CYS A 85 13.76 -13.18 1.66
C CYS A 85 15.25 -13.13 2.08
N ILE A 86 15.63 -12.29 3.03
CA ILE A 86 16.98 -12.22 3.59
C ILE A 86 17.27 -13.51 4.37
N SER A 87 16.37 -13.93 5.24
CA SER A 87 16.51 -15.18 5.98
C SER A 87 16.49 -16.42 5.06
N MET A 88 15.72 -16.37 3.96
CA MET A 88 15.66 -17.46 2.97
C MET A 88 16.98 -17.69 2.21
N VAL A 89 17.87 -16.71 2.12
CA VAL A 89 19.22 -16.87 1.57
C VAL A 89 20.25 -17.21 2.64
N GLY A 90 19.83 -17.40 3.90
CA GLY A 90 20.70 -17.69 5.04
C GLY A 90 21.35 -16.45 5.67
N ALA A 91 21.11 -15.25 5.14
CA ALA A 91 21.66 -14.02 5.70
C ALA A 91 20.86 -13.53 6.91
N THR A 92 21.49 -12.72 7.75
CA THR A 92 20.89 -12.14 8.94
C THR A 92 20.20 -10.81 8.60
N PRO A 93 18.86 -10.68 8.77
CA PRO A 93 18.18 -9.41 8.59
C PRO A 93 18.52 -8.44 9.73
N VAL A 94 18.83 -7.20 9.36
CA VAL A 94 19.13 -6.11 10.29
C VAL A 94 18.04 -5.06 10.16
N PHE A 95 17.13 -5.02 11.13
CA PHE A 95 15.97 -4.13 11.10
C PHE A 95 16.34 -2.71 11.50
N CYS A 96 16.24 -1.80 10.54
CA CYS A 96 16.35 -0.37 10.75
C CYS A 96 14.97 0.23 11.04
N GLU A 97 14.93 1.26 11.88
CA GLU A 97 13.71 1.99 12.17
C GLU A 97 13.38 3.01 11.07
N ILE A 98 12.12 3.39 11.06
CA ILE A 98 11.58 4.35 10.11
C ILE A 98 11.53 5.76 10.71
N ASP A 99 11.54 6.74 9.86
CA ASP A 99 11.06 8.08 10.18
C ASP A 99 9.54 8.04 10.30
N ILE A 100 9.01 8.50 11.45
CA ILE A 100 7.58 8.48 11.76
C ILE A 100 6.78 9.38 10.83
N SER A 101 7.39 10.40 10.26
CA SER A 101 6.73 11.34 9.36
C SER A 101 6.56 10.74 7.96
N SER A 102 7.58 10.10 7.41
CA SER A 102 7.59 9.61 6.03
C SER A 102 7.25 8.12 5.90
N TYR A 103 7.46 7.32 6.96
CA TYR A 103 7.38 5.84 7.03
C TYR A 103 8.49 5.13 6.24
N HIS A 104 9.51 5.86 5.79
CA HIS A 104 10.67 5.28 5.13
C HIS A 104 11.79 4.98 6.13
N MET A 105 12.70 4.08 5.75
CA MET A 105 13.89 3.78 6.57
C MET A 105 14.67 5.07 6.85
N SER A 106 15.01 5.29 8.12
CA SER A 106 15.81 6.42 8.55
C SER A 106 17.28 6.21 8.22
N LEU A 107 17.94 7.18 7.59
CA LEU A 107 19.39 7.16 7.34
C LEU A 107 20.18 7.04 8.64
N ASP A 108 19.74 7.72 9.71
CA ASP A 108 20.39 7.62 11.01
C ASP A 108 20.33 6.19 11.57
N SER A 109 19.18 5.53 11.40
CA SER A 109 19.03 4.12 11.78
C SER A 109 19.92 3.19 10.93
N ILE A 110 19.99 3.43 9.62
CA ILE A 110 20.89 2.71 8.70
C ILE A 110 22.33 2.83 9.16
N LYS A 111 22.80 4.05 9.46
CA LYS A 111 24.17 4.31 9.94
C LYS A 111 24.45 3.63 11.29
N ARG A 112 23.50 3.69 12.25
CA ARG A 112 23.65 3.03 13.55
C ARG A 112 23.72 1.51 13.47
N MET A 113 22.96 0.94 12.53
CA MET A 113 22.85 -0.51 12.39
C MET A 113 23.90 -1.14 11.46
N TYR A 114 24.67 -0.31 10.76
CA TYR A 114 25.75 -0.78 9.89
C TYR A 114 26.82 -1.56 10.68
N SER A 115 27.35 -2.60 10.05
CA SER A 115 28.55 -3.36 10.45
C SER A 115 29.29 -3.83 9.21
N ASP A 116 30.51 -4.30 9.34
CA ASP A 116 31.31 -4.80 8.20
C ASP A 116 30.75 -6.09 7.58
N LYS A 117 29.82 -6.78 8.27
CA LYS A 117 29.07 -7.92 7.74
C LYS A 117 27.96 -7.51 6.78
N VAL A 118 27.54 -6.25 6.79
CA VAL A 118 26.47 -5.75 5.91
C VAL A 118 26.96 -5.75 4.46
N LYS A 119 26.20 -6.42 3.58
CA LYS A 119 26.49 -6.52 2.15
C LYS A 119 25.45 -5.85 1.26
N ALA A 120 24.24 -5.64 1.77
CA ALA A 120 23.16 -5.00 1.02
C ALA A 120 22.17 -4.26 1.92
N ILE A 121 21.39 -3.38 1.30
CA ILE A 121 20.14 -2.81 1.85
C ILE A 121 19.00 -3.27 0.98
N VAL A 122 17.87 -3.74 1.58
CA VAL A 122 16.56 -3.88 0.92
C VAL A 122 15.69 -2.73 1.36
N TYR A 123 15.43 -1.81 0.44
CA TYR A 123 14.74 -0.54 0.70
C TYR A 123 13.36 -0.48 0.03
N PRO A 124 12.25 -0.61 0.77
CA PRO A 124 10.91 -0.55 0.20
C PRO A 124 10.38 0.89 0.07
N HIS A 125 9.74 1.18 -1.06
CA HIS A 125 8.93 2.37 -1.27
C HIS A 125 7.46 2.05 -0.93
N LEU A 126 7.07 2.30 0.34
CA LEU A 126 5.77 1.87 0.84
C LEU A 126 4.61 2.73 0.33
N PHE A 127 3.46 2.09 0.10
CA PHE A 127 2.18 2.70 -0.24
C PHE A 127 2.14 3.44 -1.59
N GLY A 128 3.26 3.45 -2.31
CA GLY A 128 3.46 4.23 -3.53
C GLY A 128 4.12 5.58 -3.29
N ASN A 129 4.56 5.83 -2.05
CA ASN A 129 5.35 6.99 -1.66
C ASN A 129 6.84 6.67 -1.85
N MET A 130 7.52 7.45 -2.68
CA MET A 130 8.97 7.35 -2.85
C MET A 130 9.66 8.40 -1.98
N SER A 131 10.76 8.01 -1.36
CA SER A 131 11.65 8.94 -0.66
C SER A 131 12.82 9.35 -1.54
N ASP A 132 13.43 10.48 -1.21
CA ASP A 132 14.76 10.81 -1.72
C ASP A 132 15.77 9.86 -1.08
N THR A 133 16.41 9.05 -1.92
CA THR A 133 17.38 8.03 -1.49
C THR A 133 18.83 8.45 -1.74
N LYS A 134 19.07 9.71 -2.16
CA LYS A 134 20.40 10.17 -2.56
C LYS A 134 21.47 9.93 -1.50
N GLU A 135 21.24 10.39 -0.28
CA GLU A 135 22.19 10.22 0.82
C GLU A 135 22.39 8.75 1.22
N ILE A 136 21.35 7.92 1.08
CA ILE A 136 21.44 6.48 1.35
C ILE A 136 22.27 5.79 0.26
N LEU A 137 22.10 6.17 -1.02
CA LEU A 137 22.91 5.66 -2.11
C LEU A 137 24.39 6.09 -1.99
N GLU A 138 24.66 7.32 -1.56
CA GLU A 138 26.01 7.80 -1.25
C GLU A 138 26.64 6.97 -0.12
N PHE A 139 25.88 6.70 0.94
CA PHE A 139 26.33 5.81 2.02
C PHE A 139 26.60 4.38 1.53
N CYS A 140 25.72 3.81 0.69
CA CYS A 140 25.94 2.49 0.10
C CYS A 140 27.24 2.44 -0.72
N LYS A 141 27.48 3.47 -1.52
CA LYS A 141 28.72 3.58 -2.31
C LYS A 141 29.95 3.71 -1.41
N GLU A 142 29.89 4.55 -0.37
CA GLU A 142 31.00 4.70 0.60
C GLU A 142 31.34 3.38 1.29
N LYS A 143 30.33 2.62 1.69
CA LYS A 143 30.50 1.33 2.40
C LYS A 143 30.64 0.13 1.47
N ASN A 144 30.59 0.32 0.15
CA ASN A 144 30.63 -0.74 -0.86
C ASN A 144 29.57 -1.84 -0.59
N ILE A 145 28.34 -1.43 -0.31
CA ILE A 145 27.19 -2.31 -0.12
C ILE A 145 26.16 -2.10 -1.22
N ALA A 146 25.48 -3.18 -1.63
CA ALA A 146 24.50 -3.12 -2.70
C ALA A 146 23.18 -2.49 -2.23
N PHE A 147 22.50 -1.75 -3.11
CA PHE A 147 21.16 -1.20 -2.87
C PHE A 147 20.12 -1.97 -3.69
N ILE A 148 19.20 -2.65 -3.01
CA ILE A 148 18.05 -3.32 -3.61
C ILE A 148 16.81 -2.47 -3.35
N GLU A 149 16.22 -1.91 -4.40
CA GLU A 149 14.94 -1.22 -4.34
C GLU A 149 13.79 -2.23 -4.32
N ASP A 150 13.01 -2.26 -3.26
CA ASP A 150 11.72 -2.96 -3.26
C ASP A 150 10.63 -2.00 -3.75
N ALA A 151 10.43 -1.97 -5.08
CA ALA A 151 9.41 -1.16 -5.74
C ALA A 151 8.06 -1.88 -5.89
N ALA A 152 7.81 -2.94 -5.10
CA ALA A 152 6.59 -3.74 -5.14
C ALA A 152 5.29 -2.94 -4.89
N GLN A 153 5.38 -1.75 -4.33
CA GLN A 153 4.24 -0.88 -4.05
C GLN A 153 4.26 0.44 -4.83
N SER A 154 5.32 0.72 -5.59
CA SER A 154 5.55 2.03 -6.19
C SER A 154 5.59 2.04 -7.72
N LEU A 155 5.35 0.91 -8.39
CA LEU A 155 5.34 0.86 -9.86
C LEU A 155 4.42 1.95 -10.45
N GLY A 156 4.96 2.77 -11.35
CA GLY A 156 4.28 3.92 -11.94
C GLY A 156 4.50 5.24 -11.20
N ALA A 157 4.97 5.22 -9.95
CA ALA A 157 5.39 6.43 -9.25
C ALA A 157 6.74 6.95 -9.76
N SER A 158 6.98 8.25 -9.57
CA SER A 158 8.29 8.87 -9.81
C SER A 158 8.53 10.04 -8.87
N LEU A 159 9.79 10.28 -8.52
CA LEU A 159 10.21 11.42 -7.71
C LEU A 159 11.21 12.26 -8.49
N ASN A 160 10.86 13.53 -8.79
CA ASN A 160 11.71 14.44 -9.58
C ASN A 160 12.20 13.82 -10.89
N GLY A 161 11.34 13.03 -11.57
CA GLY A 161 11.63 12.34 -12.81
C GLY A 161 12.33 10.97 -12.66
N VAL A 162 12.83 10.63 -11.46
CA VAL A 162 13.37 9.29 -11.16
C VAL A 162 12.22 8.31 -10.95
N ARG A 163 12.15 7.26 -11.74
CA ARG A 163 11.02 6.31 -11.75
C ARG A 163 11.24 5.21 -10.72
N ALA A 164 10.17 4.77 -10.06
CA ALA A 164 10.21 3.56 -9.26
C ALA A 164 10.59 2.35 -10.13
N GLY A 165 11.48 1.52 -9.62
CA GLY A 165 12.09 0.41 -10.37
C GLY A 165 13.41 0.77 -11.05
N SER A 166 13.91 2.02 -10.89
CA SER A 166 15.17 2.47 -11.51
C SER A 166 16.30 2.80 -10.53
N ILE A 167 16.10 2.56 -9.23
CA ILE A 167 17.03 3.01 -8.18
C ILE A 167 17.95 1.87 -7.74
N GLY A 168 19.21 2.20 -7.45
CA GLY A 168 20.23 1.26 -6.93
C GLY A 168 20.69 0.20 -7.94
N ASP A 169 21.26 -0.89 -7.45
CA ASP A 169 21.84 -1.95 -8.26
C ASP A 169 20.79 -2.85 -8.90
N ILE A 170 19.75 -3.17 -8.13
CA ILE A 170 18.66 -4.05 -8.52
C ILE A 170 17.35 -3.48 -7.96
N SER A 171 16.28 -3.55 -8.74
CA SER A 171 14.93 -3.23 -8.29
C SER A 171 14.02 -4.44 -8.44
N THR A 172 13.02 -4.56 -7.57
CA THR A 172 12.05 -5.66 -7.61
C THR A 172 10.62 -5.13 -7.70
N LEU A 173 9.79 -5.84 -8.45
CA LEU A 173 8.38 -5.55 -8.65
C LEU A 173 7.50 -6.70 -8.17
N SER A 174 6.26 -6.39 -7.82
CA SER A 174 5.23 -7.38 -7.50
C SER A 174 3.96 -7.08 -8.26
N PHE A 175 3.38 -8.13 -8.83
CA PHE A 175 2.07 -8.10 -9.50
C PHE A 175 1.04 -8.93 -8.73
N ASN A 176 1.18 -9.02 -7.40
CA ASN A 176 0.18 -9.65 -6.54
C ASN A 176 -1.19 -8.97 -6.71
N ALA A 177 -2.28 -9.69 -6.46
CA ALA A 177 -3.66 -9.23 -6.66
C ALA A 177 -3.99 -7.87 -6.00
N ASN A 178 -3.27 -7.48 -4.96
CA ASN A 178 -3.48 -6.21 -4.26
C ASN A 178 -2.68 -5.02 -4.83
N LYS A 179 -1.86 -5.22 -5.86
CA LYS A 179 -1.00 -4.18 -6.44
C LYS A 179 -1.77 -3.30 -7.43
N VAL A 180 -1.24 -2.11 -7.72
CA VAL A 180 -1.83 -1.18 -8.70
C VAL A 180 -1.93 -1.86 -10.08
N VAL A 181 -0.86 -2.53 -10.47
CA VAL A 181 -0.86 -3.44 -11.61
C VAL A 181 -0.72 -4.85 -11.07
N ALA A 182 -1.74 -5.65 -11.23
CA ALA A 182 -1.81 -7.01 -10.68
C ALA A 182 -1.99 -8.04 -11.79
N GLY A 183 -1.35 -9.18 -11.64
CA GLY A 183 -1.66 -10.38 -12.42
C GLY A 183 -2.82 -11.17 -11.80
N ILE A 184 -3.44 -12.04 -12.54
CA ILE A 184 -4.50 -12.94 -12.03
C ILE A 184 -3.95 -14.03 -11.10
N ALA A 185 -2.71 -14.45 -11.32
CA ALA A 185 -2.00 -15.44 -10.52
C ALA A 185 -0.80 -14.85 -9.75
N GLY A 186 -0.82 -13.52 -9.49
CA GLY A 186 0.32 -12.84 -8.91
C GLY A 186 1.36 -12.44 -9.96
N GLY A 187 2.64 -12.60 -9.65
CA GLY A 187 3.78 -12.24 -10.51
C GLY A 187 4.79 -11.36 -9.82
N GLY A 188 5.99 -11.32 -10.36
CA GLY A 188 7.07 -10.45 -9.97
C GLY A 188 8.00 -10.14 -11.13
N ALA A 189 8.89 -9.19 -10.96
CA ALA A 189 9.98 -8.93 -11.90
C ALA A 189 11.19 -8.36 -11.16
N ILE A 190 12.37 -8.61 -11.71
CA ILE A 190 13.63 -8.06 -11.26
C ILE A 190 14.19 -7.19 -12.39
N LEU A 191 14.71 -6.03 -12.02
CA LEU A 191 15.21 -5.01 -12.93
C LEU A 191 16.64 -4.65 -12.56
N THR A 192 17.52 -4.57 -13.54
CA THR A 192 18.92 -4.19 -13.32
C THR A 192 19.54 -3.64 -14.62
N ASP A 193 20.66 -2.92 -14.48
CA ASP A 193 21.49 -2.49 -15.61
C ASP A 193 22.70 -3.41 -15.82
N ASP A 194 22.89 -4.37 -14.93
CA ASP A 194 23.99 -5.33 -14.94
C ASP A 194 23.58 -6.62 -15.69
N LYS A 195 24.30 -6.93 -16.77
CA LYS A 195 24.04 -8.09 -17.62
C LYS A 195 24.25 -9.41 -16.89
N ASP A 196 25.31 -9.49 -16.11
CA ASP A 196 25.70 -10.75 -15.45
C ASP A 196 24.68 -11.11 -14.36
N LYS A 197 24.22 -10.11 -13.59
CA LYS A 197 23.12 -10.30 -12.64
C LYS A 197 21.84 -10.74 -13.32
N ALA A 198 21.49 -10.12 -14.45
CA ALA A 198 20.29 -10.51 -15.22
C ALA A 198 20.37 -11.96 -15.70
N GLU A 199 21.53 -12.42 -16.17
CA GLU A 199 21.72 -13.81 -16.61
C GLU A 199 21.68 -14.80 -15.43
N ILE A 200 22.24 -14.47 -14.28
CA ILE A 200 22.11 -15.27 -13.05
C ILE A 200 20.62 -15.39 -12.66
N ILE A 201 19.86 -14.30 -12.68
CA ILE A 201 18.44 -14.30 -12.34
C ILE A 201 17.62 -15.13 -13.33
N LYS A 202 17.93 -15.07 -14.63
CA LYS A 202 17.30 -15.93 -15.64
C LYS A 202 17.53 -17.41 -15.37
N LYS A 203 18.74 -17.80 -14.95
CA LYS A 203 19.07 -19.18 -14.55
C LYS A 203 18.30 -19.55 -13.29
N LEU A 204 18.32 -18.71 -12.24
CA LEU A 204 17.61 -18.97 -10.98
C LEU A 204 16.13 -19.30 -11.19
N ARG A 205 15.42 -18.55 -12.03
CA ARG A 205 13.99 -18.80 -12.30
C ARG A 205 13.68 -20.08 -13.09
N ARG A 206 14.69 -20.74 -13.69
CA ARG A 206 14.58 -21.90 -14.57
C ARG A 206 15.41 -23.09 -14.08
N HIS A 207 15.26 -23.49 -12.84
CA HIS A 207 16.00 -24.62 -12.23
C HIS A 207 17.53 -24.47 -12.29
N GLY A 208 18.04 -23.24 -12.40
CA GLY A 208 19.48 -22.98 -12.51
C GLY A 208 20.09 -23.41 -13.83
N ASN A 209 19.29 -23.75 -14.86
CA ASN A 209 19.73 -24.31 -16.14
C ASN A 209 20.67 -25.54 -16.01
N ASN A 210 20.54 -26.33 -14.94
CA ASN A 210 21.46 -27.43 -14.56
C ASN A 210 22.91 -26.98 -14.25
N GLU A 211 23.18 -25.70 -14.12
CA GLU A 211 24.51 -25.14 -13.81
C GLU A 211 24.62 -24.69 -12.35
N MET A 212 23.49 -24.39 -11.73
CA MET A 212 23.40 -23.94 -10.34
C MET A 212 22.06 -24.34 -9.71
N LEU A 213 21.96 -24.27 -8.38
CA LEU A 213 20.66 -24.46 -7.72
C LEU A 213 19.72 -23.31 -8.06
N GLY A 214 18.55 -23.65 -8.60
CA GLY A 214 17.51 -22.71 -9.01
C GLY A 214 16.11 -23.17 -8.67
N TYR A 215 15.12 -22.45 -9.18
CA TYR A 215 13.72 -22.61 -8.83
C TYR A 215 12.84 -22.75 -10.08
N ASN A 216 11.67 -23.33 -9.93
CA ASN A 216 10.64 -23.26 -10.95
C ASN A 216 9.78 -22.00 -10.70
N SER A 217 10.26 -20.85 -11.16
CA SER A 217 9.61 -19.56 -10.90
C SER A 217 9.39 -18.75 -12.19
N LYS A 218 9.00 -19.45 -13.26
CA LYS A 218 8.60 -18.76 -14.50
C LYS A 218 7.25 -18.07 -14.32
N MET A 219 7.12 -16.90 -14.89
CA MET A 219 5.80 -16.27 -15.02
C MET A 219 4.96 -17.03 -16.04
N LEU A 220 3.70 -17.30 -15.70
CA LEU A 220 2.73 -17.86 -16.62
C LEU A 220 2.41 -16.86 -17.74
N LEU A 221 2.26 -17.32 -18.95
CA LEU A 221 2.00 -16.46 -20.13
C LEU A 221 0.72 -15.68 -20.05
N MET A 222 -0.36 -16.38 -19.74
CA MET A 222 -1.66 -15.75 -19.55
C MET A 222 -1.57 -14.64 -18.49
N ASN A 223 -0.79 -14.85 -17.43
CA ASN A 223 -0.56 -13.85 -16.40
C ASN A 223 0.19 -12.63 -16.93
N ALA A 224 1.19 -12.85 -17.79
CA ALA A 224 1.91 -11.76 -18.45
C ALA A 224 0.99 -10.93 -19.36
N GLU A 225 0.05 -11.53 -20.08
CA GLU A 225 -0.95 -10.83 -20.89
C GLU A 225 -1.85 -9.93 -20.04
N PHE A 226 -2.36 -10.44 -18.91
CA PHE A 226 -3.17 -9.63 -18.00
C PHE A 226 -2.38 -8.46 -17.38
N ILE A 227 -1.11 -8.68 -17.03
CA ILE A 227 -0.24 -7.61 -16.56
C ILE A 227 -0.02 -6.58 -17.66
N ASN A 228 0.24 -7.00 -18.90
CA ASN A 228 0.41 -6.13 -20.06
C ASN A 228 -0.82 -5.27 -20.34
N PHE A 229 -2.01 -5.85 -20.26
CA PHE A 229 -3.28 -5.15 -20.39
C PHE A 229 -3.42 -4.05 -19.31
N ARG A 230 -3.09 -4.35 -18.07
CA ARG A 230 -3.18 -3.41 -16.95
C ARG A 230 -2.10 -2.33 -17.00
N LEU A 231 -0.90 -2.66 -17.44
CA LEU A 231 0.16 -1.68 -17.66
C LEU A 231 -0.24 -0.57 -18.66
N ASN A 232 -1.06 -0.89 -19.67
CA ASN A 232 -1.59 0.10 -20.60
C ASN A 232 -2.48 1.15 -19.93
N ARG A 233 -3.07 0.82 -18.77
CA ARG A 233 -4.01 1.66 -18.02
C ARG A 233 -3.41 2.30 -16.77
N ILE A 234 -2.13 2.05 -16.49
CA ILE A 234 -1.50 2.47 -15.23
C ILE A 234 -1.65 3.98 -14.99
N LYS A 235 -1.49 4.81 -16.03
CA LYS A 235 -1.62 6.27 -15.94
C LYS A 235 -3.05 6.72 -15.66
N GLU A 236 -4.05 6.14 -16.32
CA GLU A 236 -5.46 6.42 -16.07
C GLU A 236 -5.82 6.06 -14.62
N TRP A 237 -5.41 4.87 -14.17
CA TRP A 237 -5.72 4.40 -12.82
C TRP A 237 -4.98 5.20 -11.73
N GLN A 238 -3.77 5.64 -12.00
CA GLN A 238 -3.03 6.51 -11.11
C GLN A 238 -3.72 7.86 -10.96
N SER A 239 -4.14 8.50 -12.06
CA SER A 239 -4.88 9.76 -12.02
C SER A 239 -6.15 9.66 -11.17
N LYS A 240 -6.97 8.62 -11.38
CA LYS A 240 -8.18 8.40 -10.57
C LYS A 240 -7.88 8.21 -9.08
N ARG A 241 -6.80 7.51 -8.74
CA ARG A 241 -6.37 7.36 -7.34
C ARG A 241 -5.91 8.70 -6.75
N GLN A 242 -5.23 9.53 -7.55
CA GLN A 242 -4.81 10.88 -7.14
C GLN A 242 -6.01 11.79 -6.88
N GLU A 243 -7.06 11.72 -7.71
CA GLU A 243 -8.31 12.46 -7.51
C GLU A 243 -9.01 12.07 -6.19
N ILE A 244 -9.08 10.77 -5.89
CA ILE A 244 -9.63 10.27 -4.63
C ILE A 244 -8.77 10.71 -3.44
N ALA A 245 -7.44 10.57 -3.55
CA ALA A 245 -6.51 10.96 -2.51
C ALA A 245 -6.60 12.45 -2.18
N LYS A 246 -6.77 13.31 -3.20
CA LYS A 246 -6.99 14.75 -3.02
C LYS A 246 -8.24 15.04 -2.20
N GLN A 247 -9.34 14.33 -2.43
CA GLN A 247 -10.57 14.50 -1.65
C GLN A 247 -10.37 14.09 -0.18
N TYR A 248 -9.67 12.96 0.06
CA TYR A 248 -9.30 12.54 1.41
C TYR A 248 -8.42 13.58 2.10
N ASP A 249 -7.41 14.13 1.40
CA ASP A 249 -6.52 15.16 1.94
C ASP A 249 -7.28 16.41 2.35
N GLU A 250 -8.10 16.96 1.46
CA GLU A 250 -8.83 18.20 1.69
C GLU A 250 -9.82 18.09 2.86
N GLN A 251 -10.45 16.92 3.03
CA GLN A 251 -11.53 16.75 3.99
C GLN A 251 -11.09 16.12 5.32
N LEU A 252 -9.94 15.42 5.36
CA LEU A 252 -9.47 14.74 6.58
C LEU A 252 -8.26 15.39 7.25
N LYS A 253 -7.58 16.38 6.64
CA LYS A 253 -6.35 16.99 7.15
C LYS A 253 -6.46 17.58 8.58
N ASP A 254 -7.66 18.04 8.96
CA ASP A 254 -7.90 18.64 10.28
C ASP A 254 -8.28 17.60 11.35
N TYR A 255 -8.45 16.33 10.97
CA TYR A 255 -8.91 15.25 11.84
C TYR A 255 -7.87 14.16 12.07
N VAL A 256 -7.00 13.92 11.09
CA VAL A 256 -6.03 12.82 11.11
C VAL A 256 -4.65 13.28 10.62
N THR A 257 -3.60 12.54 10.96
CA THR A 257 -2.30 12.75 10.32
C THR A 257 -2.29 12.04 8.98
N ILE A 258 -2.22 12.82 7.90
CA ILE A 258 -2.05 12.32 6.54
C ILE A 258 -0.58 11.99 6.32
N GLN A 259 -0.28 10.92 5.57
CA GLN A 259 1.09 10.59 5.21
C GLN A 259 1.72 11.75 4.41
N PRO A 260 2.79 12.36 4.92
CA PRO A 260 3.50 13.39 4.17
C PRO A 260 4.07 12.83 2.88
N ARG A 261 4.11 13.67 1.85
CA ARG A 261 4.63 13.33 0.54
C ARG A 261 5.88 14.13 0.27
N THR A 262 6.87 13.46 -0.31
CA THR A 262 8.07 14.13 -0.78
C THR A 262 7.70 15.13 -1.88
N ASN A 263 8.24 16.32 -1.84
CA ASN A 263 8.00 17.32 -2.89
C ASN A 263 8.49 16.80 -4.25
N GLY A 264 7.72 17.01 -5.31
CA GLY A 264 8.03 16.50 -6.66
C GLY A 264 7.65 15.04 -6.90
N LEU A 265 6.91 14.41 -5.96
CA LEU A 265 6.45 13.03 -6.08
C LEU A 265 5.19 12.93 -6.97
N ASP A 266 5.27 12.14 -8.04
CA ASP A 266 4.12 11.59 -8.76
C ASP A 266 3.70 10.28 -8.09
N HIS A 267 2.82 10.37 -7.08
CA HIS A 267 2.43 9.27 -6.21
C HIS A 267 1.45 8.32 -6.92
N ASN A 268 1.65 6.99 -6.86
CA ASN A 268 0.74 6.01 -7.46
C ASN A 268 -0.45 5.63 -6.56
N TYR A 269 -0.44 5.99 -5.29
CA TYR A 269 -1.46 5.64 -4.30
C TYR A 269 -1.84 4.15 -4.32
N HIS A 270 -0.82 3.28 -4.27
CA HIS A 270 -1.06 1.86 -4.04
C HIS A 270 -1.94 1.66 -2.80
N LYS A 271 -1.68 2.46 -1.77
CA LYS A 271 -2.55 2.59 -0.59
C LYS A 271 -2.67 4.06 -0.20
N TYR A 272 -3.79 4.39 0.41
CA TYR A 272 -3.97 5.64 1.12
C TYR A 272 -3.99 5.34 2.62
N VAL A 273 -3.08 5.91 3.37
CA VAL A 273 -2.95 5.65 4.81
C VAL A 273 -3.08 6.93 5.61
N ILE A 274 -3.70 6.81 6.77
CA ILE A 274 -3.83 7.87 7.76
C ILE A 274 -3.29 7.37 9.09
N ARG A 275 -2.86 8.28 9.97
CA ARG A 275 -2.59 7.96 11.36
C ARG A 275 -3.61 8.60 12.26
N LEU A 276 -4.04 7.83 13.23
CA LEU A 276 -5.05 8.19 14.24
C LEU A 276 -4.37 8.48 15.58
N PRO A 277 -5.02 9.21 16.49
CA PRO A 277 -4.40 9.63 17.75
C PRO A 277 -3.90 8.47 18.62
N ASN A 278 -4.58 7.33 18.59
CA ASN A 278 -4.23 6.13 19.35
C ASN A 278 -4.79 4.86 18.72
N LYS A 279 -4.38 3.72 19.28
CA LYS A 279 -4.77 2.38 18.83
C LYS A 279 -6.26 2.11 18.98
N GLU A 280 -6.88 2.58 20.05
CA GLU A 280 -8.31 2.36 20.32
C GLU A 280 -9.20 2.97 19.23
N ILE A 281 -8.94 4.25 18.90
CA ILE A 281 -9.66 4.94 17.81
C ILE A 281 -9.39 4.26 16.47
N ARG A 282 -8.13 3.86 16.21
CA ARG A 282 -7.75 3.12 15.02
C ARG A 282 -8.54 1.82 14.88
N ASP A 283 -8.63 1.03 15.94
CA ASP A 283 -9.32 -0.25 15.94
C ASP A 283 -10.84 -0.07 15.81
N LYS A 284 -11.42 0.95 16.44
CA LYS A 284 -12.83 1.34 16.25
C LYS A 284 -13.12 1.65 14.78
N LEU A 285 -12.38 2.57 14.18
CA LEU A 285 -12.57 2.93 12.76
C LEU A 285 -12.26 1.77 11.80
N LYS A 286 -11.27 0.94 12.10
CA LYS A 286 -10.99 -0.29 11.34
C LYS A 286 -12.23 -1.17 11.25
N ASN A 287 -12.93 -1.38 12.38
CA ASN A 287 -14.11 -2.25 12.44
C ASN A 287 -15.29 -1.61 11.70
N ILE A 288 -15.58 -0.33 11.94
CA ILE A 288 -16.69 0.39 11.31
C ILE A 288 -16.52 0.43 9.78
N LEU A 289 -15.33 0.75 9.30
CA LEU A 289 -15.02 0.86 7.87
C LEU A 289 -14.70 -0.50 7.21
N ASN A 290 -14.65 -1.59 7.99
CA ASN A 290 -14.06 -2.86 7.54
C ASN A 290 -12.72 -2.64 6.82
N ALA A 291 -11.92 -1.72 7.36
CA ALA A 291 -10.66 -1.29 6.80
C ALA A 291 -9.51 -2.23 7.20
N LYS A 292 -8.37 -2.10 6.53
CA LYS A 292 -7.18 -2.90 6.80
C LYS A 292 -6.10 -2.06 7.47
N ILE A 293 -5.22 -2.71 8.20
CA ILE A 293 -4.03 -2.12 8.79
C ILE A 293 -2.81 -2.63 8.00
N HIS A 294 -2.01 -1.71 7.49
CA HIS A 294 -0.74 -2.00 6.85
C HIS A 294 0.35 -1.14 7.51
N TYR A 295 1.06 -1.64 8.54
CA TYR A 295 1.01 -2.99 9.11
C TYR A 295 0.71 -2.90 10.61
N ASP A 296 0.22 -4.01 11.20
CA ASP A 296 -0.28 -4.04 12.58
C ASP A 296 0.81 -4.25 13.64
N LYS A 297 2.01 -4.66 13.20
CA LYS A 297 3.19 -4.86 14.07
C LYS A 297 4.49 -4.69 13.30
N PRO A 298 5.60 -4.32 13.98
CA PRO A 298 6.93 -4.32 13.41
C PRO A 298 7.33 -5.69 12.87
N LEU A 299 8.15 -5.72 11.81
CA LEU A 299 8.59 -6.98 11.21
C LEU A 299 9.35 -7.87 12.18
N SER A 300 10.20 -7.29 13.03
CA SER A 300 10.96 -8.01 14.06
C SER A 300 10.08 -8.68 15.13
N GLU A 301 8.81 -8.29 15.27
CA GLU A 301 7.86 -8.88 16.22
C GLU A 301 7.05 -10.03 15.59
N ASN A 302 7.30 -10.41 14.34
CA ASN A 302 6.64 -11.57 13.74
C ASN A 302 7.13 -12.88 14.38
N VAL A 303 6.20 -13.83 14.52
CA VAL A 303 6.44 -15.11 15.21
C VAL A 303 7.62 -15.86 14.62
N MET A 304 7.84 -15.77 13.30
CA MET A 304 8.96 -16.44 12.64
C MET A 304 10.33 -16.00 13.19
N TYR A 305 10.47 -14.74 13.63
CA TYR A 305 11.72 -14.21 14.18
C TYR A 305 12.00 -14.60 15.63
N LYS A 306 11.13 -15.41 16.27
CA LYS A 306 11.45 -16.01 17.59
C LYS A 306 12.63 -16.99 17.50
N ASN A 307 12.79 -17.65 16.36
CA ASN A 307 13.81 -18.72 16.15
C ASN A 307 14.78 -18.41 14.98
N ILE A 308 14.73 -17.21 14.41
CA ILE A 308 15.60 -16.76 13.35
C ILE A 308 16.47 -15.63 13.92
N GLU A 309 17.77 -15.72 13.71
CA GLU A 309 18.70 -14.66 14.12
C GLU A 309 18.41 -13.36 13.38
N TYR A 310 18.40 -12.26 14.11
CA TYR A 310 18.28 -10.91 13.56
C TYR A 310 18.92 -9.86 14.49
N ARG A 311 19.19 -8.69 13.92
CA ARG A 311 19.52 -7.49 14.68
C ARG A 311 18.44 -6.44 14.46
N LYS A 312 18.22 -5.55 15.43
CA LYS A 312 17.27 -4.43 15.29
C LYS A 312 17.74 -3.19 16.01
N ASP A 313 17.34 -2.04 15.47
CA ASP A 313 17.47 -0.75 16.16
C ASP A 313 16.61 -0.75 17.45
N LYS A 314 17.07 -0.01 18.44
CA LYS A 314 16.41 0.10 19.75
C LYS A 314 15.32 1.17 19.79
N THR A 315 15.17 1.98 18.73
CA THR A 315 14.12 3.01 18.63
C THR A 315 12.75 2.39 18.30
N TYR A 316 11.68 3.17 18.39
CA TYR A 316 10.30 2.67 18.36
C TYR A 316 9.42 3.28 17.26
N GLY A 317 10.02 3.87 16.22
CA GLY A 317 9.26 4.52 15.13
C GLY A 317 8.25 3.61 14.46
N SER A 318 8.67 2.40 14.11
CA SER A 318 7.80 1.37 13.52
C SER A 318 6.63 1.00 14.42
N LYS A 319 6.86 0.85 15.73
CA LYS A 319 5.81 0.49 16.69
C LYS A 319 4.75 1.57 16.82
N ILE A 320 5.16 2.84 16.90
CA ILE A 320 4.24 3.99 16.97
C ILE A 320 3.35 4.03 15.73
N VAL A 321 3.93 3.83 14.56
CA VAL A 321 3.15 3.81 13.30
C VAL A 321 2.23 2.60 13.25
N CYS A 322 2.69 1.40 13.59
CA CYS A 322 1.86 0.19 13.63
C CYS A 322 0.63 0.33 14.55
N ASP A 323 0.78 1.01 15.68
CA ASP A 323 -0.34 1.18 16.62
C ASP A 323 -1.37 2.24 16.17
N THR A 324 -1.02 3.12 15.24
CA THR A 324 -1.87 4.27 14.88
C THR A 324 -2.32 4.30 13.42
N ILE A 325 -1.70 3.52 12.52
CA ILE A 325 -1.97 3.57 11.08
C ILE A 325 -3.26 2.83 10.72
N LEU A 326 -4.00 3.42 9.78
CA LEU A 326 -5.19 2.81 9.15
C LEU A 326 -5.11 3.03 7.64
N THR A 327 -5.46 2.00 6.87
CA THR A 327 -5.51 2.08 5.41
C THR A 327 -6.94 2.30 4.95
N LEU A 328 -7.19 3.41 4.27
CA LEU A 328 -8.48 3.70 3.65
C LEU A 328 -8.59 3.03 2.27
N PRO A 329 -9.81 2.63 1.87
CA PRO A 329 -10.06 2.15 0.52
C PRO A 329 -9.63 3.17 -0.53
N ILE A 330 -8.88 2.71 -1.54
CA ILE A 330 -8.51 3.51 -2.71
C ILE A 330 -8.34 2.61 -3.93
N HIS A 331 -9.17 2.79 -4.94
CA HIS A 331 -9.04 2.12 -6.24
C HIS A 331 -9.78 2.90 -7.34
N PRO A 332 -9.43 2.72 -8.63
CA PRO A 332 -9.94 3.56 -9.73
C PRO A 332 -11.46 3.50 -9.99
N TYR A 333 -12.14 2.57 -9.35
CA TYR A 333 -13.57 2.29 -9.56
C TYR A 333 -14.44 2.64 -8.34
N MET A 334 -13.94 3.48 -7.43
CA MET A 334 -14.74 4.00 -6.31
C MET A 334 -15.77 5.01 -6.83
N THR A 335 -16.97 4.94 -6.28
CA THR A 335 -18.01 5.96 -6.50
C THR A 335 -17.82 7.14 -5.55
N GLN A 336 -18.36 8.31 -5.90
CA GLN A 336 -18.33 9.47 -5.02
C GLN A 336 -19.03 9.18 -3.68
N SER A 337 -20.16 8.50 -3.70
CA SER A 337 -20.90 8.09 -2.50
C SER A 337 -20.05 7.24 -1.54
N GLU A 338 -19.23 6.31 -2.04
CA GLU A 338 -18.32 5.52 -1.21
C GLU A 338 -17.21 6.38 -0.57
N ILE A 339 -16.68 7.34 -1.31
CA ILE A 339 -15.66 8.27 -0.82
C ILE A 339 -16.24 9.14 0.29
N ASP A 340 -17.41 9.76 0.03
CA ASP A 340 -18.11 10.62 0.98
C ASP A 340 -18.49 9.86 2.26
N LYS A 341 -18.97 8.62 2.11
CA LYS A 341 -19.29 7.74 3.25
C LYS A 341 -18.09 7.50 4.15
N ILE A 342 -16.93 7.17 3.57
CA ILE A 342 -15.69 6.92 4.33
C ILE A 342 -15.28 8.19 5.10
N ILE A 343 -15.28 9.33 4.43
CA ILE A 343 -14.93 10.63 5.02
C ILE A 343 -15.87 10.96 6.18
N ASN A 344 -17.18 10.85 5.96
CA ASN A 344 -18.19 11.16 6.96
C ASN A 344 -18.05 10.29 8.21
N ILE A 345 -17.85 8.98 8.04
CA ILE A 345 -17.64 8.06 9.17
C ILE A 345 -16.42 8.47 10.00
N ILE A 346 -15.32 8.85 9.36
CA ILE A 346 -14.09 9.27 10.06
C ILE A 346 -14.33 10.57 10.83
N VAL A 347 -14.92 11.57 10.16
CA VAL A 347 -15.19 12.88 10.75
C VAL A 347 -16.13 12.76 11.96
N ILE A 348 -17.25 12.07 11.80
CA ILE A 348 -18.22 11.86 12.88
C ILE A 348 -17.56 11.12 14.06
N THR A 349 -16.80 10.06 13.80
CA THR A 349 -16.13 9.29 14.87
C THR A 349 -15.15 10.14 15.67
N LEU A 350 -14.42 11.05 15.02
CA LEU A 350 -13.41 11.88 15.66
C LEU A 350 -14.00 13.14 16.33
N GLU A 351 -15.04 13.73 15.75
CA GLU A 351 -15.76 14.87 16.33
C GLU A 351 -16.48 14.50 17.62
N HIS A 352 -17.06 13.32 17.67
CA HIS A 352 -17.77 12.84 18.88
C HIS A 352 -16.86 12.78 20.12
N LYS A 353 -15.60 12.38 19.97
CA LYS A 353 -14.62 12.39 21.09
C LYS A 353 -14.20 13.80 21.53
N ASN A 354 -14.33 14.81 20.68
CA ASN A 354 -13.87 16.18 20.95
C ASN A 354 -14.97 17.13 21.48
N ASN A 355 -16.16 16.67 21.82
CA ASN A 355 -17.36 17.50 22.10
C ASN A 355 -17.72 18.50 20.97
N LYS A 356 -16.96 18.53 19.89
CA LYS A 356 -17.16 19.45 18.76
C LYS A 356 -18.39 19.05 17.95
N PHE A 357 -18.65 17.74 17.80
CA PHE A 357 -19.86 17.20 17.19
C PHE A 357 -21.11 17.62 17.99
N VAL A 358 -21.09 17.41 19.31
CA VAL A 358 -22.17 17.81 20.21
C VAL A 358 -22.43 19.32 20.13
N ASN A 359 -21.38 20.13 20.08
CA ASN A 359 -21.49 21.59 19.95
C ASN A 359 -21.98 22.01 18.55
N ASN A 360 -21.58 21.34 17.50
CA ASN A 360 -22.07 21.59 16.14
C ASN A 360 -23.55 21.16 16.01
N MET A 361 -23.93 20.03 16.58
CA MET A 361 -25.31 19.57 16.63
C MET A 361 -26.19 20.52 17.44
N LYS A 362 -25.72 21.03 18.59
CA LYS A 362 -26.41 22.10 19.37
C LYS A 362 -26.61 23.37 18.56
N LYS A 363 -25.63 23.79 17.75
CA LYS A 363 -25.73 24.95 16.85
C LYS A 363 -26.73 24.73 15.71
N ILE A 364 -26.87 23.51 15.24
CA ILE A 364 -27.77 23.15 14.12
C ILE A 364 -29.20 22.97 14.60
N LEU A 365 -29.39 22.35 15.78
CA LEU A 365 -30.73 21.97 16.28
C LEU A 365 -31.35 22.97 17.25
N GLY A 366 -30.53 23.94 17.78
CA GLY A 366 -30.95 24.84 18.86
C GLY A 366 -30.85 24.20 20.24
N ASN A 367 -30.65 25.03 21.27
CA ASN A 367 -30.41 24.57 22.64
C ASN A 367 -31.62 23.85 23.27
N ASP A 368 -32.82 24.12 22.81
CA ASP A 368 -34.07 23.64 23.42
C ASP A 368 -34.43 22.19 23.06
N LEU A 369 -33.79 21.63 22.01
CA LEU A 369 -33.94 20.22 21.63
C LEU A 369 -32.85 19.31 22.22
N PHE A 370 -31.95 19.89 22.99
CA PHE A 370 -30.78 19.17 23.56
C PHE A 370 -30.84 19.19 25.09
N ASP A 371 -31.69 18.35 25.66
CA ASP A 371 -31.72 18.16 27.12
C ASP A 371 -30.57 17.22 27.56
N LYS A 372 -29.84 17.63 28.62
CA LYS A 372 -28.63 16.98 29.07
C LYS A 372 -28.79 15.54 29.53
N GLU A 373 -29.98 15.14 29.96
CA GLU A 373 -30.28 13.77 30.40
C GLU A 373 -30.57 12.83 29.24
N LEU A 374 -31.28 13.30 28.21
CA LEU A 374 -31.56 12.53 27.00
C LEU A 374 -30.28 12.15 26.24
N LEU A 375 -29.26 12.97 26.34
CA LEU A 375 -27.97 12.78 25.66
C LEU A 375 -27.06 11.75 26.33
N LYS A 376 -27.22 11.46 27.61
CA LYS A 376 -26.37 10.48 28.30
C LYS A 376 -26.74 9.03 27.97
N GLU A 377 -28.02 8.77 27.73
CA GLU A 377 -28.51 7.43 27.37
C GLU A 377 -28.63 7.21 25.86
N THR A 378 -28.85 8.27 25.07
CA THR A 378 -29.15 8.17 23.63
C THR A 378 -27.94 8.46 22.72
N THR A 379 -26.83 8.99 23.22
CA THR A 379 -25.71 9.33 22.34
C THR A 379 -24.93 8.12 21.83
N GLU A 380 -24.81 7.07 22.63
CA GLU A 380 -24.24 5.80 22.19
C GLU A 380 -25.22 5.08 21.25
N ASP A 381 -26.51 5.04 21.62
CA ASP A 381 -27.57 4.42 20.82
C ASP A 381 -27.85 5.14 19.50
N ILE A 382 -27.84 6.49 19.49
CA ILE A 382 -27.97 7.28 18.26
C ILE A 382 -26.74 7.12 17.37
N TYR A 383 -25.54 7.05 17.94
CA TYR A 383 -24.31 6.82 17.20
C TYR A 383 -24.31 5.42 16.57
N ASP A 384 -24.59 4.39 17.35
CA ASP A 384 -24.67 3.00 16.89
C ASP A 384 -25.80 2.81 15.87
N TYR A 385 -26.92 3.47 16.07
CA TYR A 385 -28.03 3.51 15.11
C TYR A 385 -27.66 4.21 13.81
N ILE A 386 -26.98 5.36 13.85
CA ILE A 386 -26.52 6.06 12.63
C ILE A 386 -25.46 5.22 11.90
N VAL A 387 -24.54 4.59 12.63
CA VAL A 387 -23.53 3.70 12.05
C VAL A 387 -24.19 2.46 11.47
N GLU A 388 -25.11 1.82 12.18
CA GLU A 388 -25.84 0.64 11.71
C GLU A 388 -26.71 0.95 10.51
N LYS A 389 -27.41 2.09 10.50
CA LYS A 389 -28.28 2.52 9.40
C LYS A 389 -27.52 3.09 8.20
N THR A 390 -26.30 3.67 8.38
CA THR A 390 -25.44 4.01 7.23
C THR A 390 -24.96 2.78 6.48
N TYR A 391 -24.91 1.60 7.10
CA TYR A 391 -24.72 0.34 6.40
C TYR A 391 -25.97 -0.20 5.67
N GLN A 392 -27.17 0.28 6.04
CA GLN A 392 -28.46 -0.21 5.53
C GLN A 392 -29.29 0.86 4.80
N LEU A 393 -28.77 2.11 4.64
CA LEU A 393 -29.57 3.19 4.03
C LEU A 393 -29.85 2.90 2.55
N PRO A 394 -31.11 2.92 2.15
CA PRO A 394 -31.51 2.95 0.76
C PRO A 394 -31.08 4.27 0.09
N GLU A 395 -31.06 4.28 -1.22
CA GLU A 395 -30.62 5.28 -2.20
C GLU A 395 -31.01 6.78 -1.98
N TYR A 396 -31.69 7.13 -0.90
CA TYR A 396 -32.26 8.46 -0.67
C TYR A 396 -31.30 9.54 -0.14
N ILE A 397 -30.04 9.19 0.20
CA ILE A 397 -29.04 10.17 0.67
C ILE A 397 -27.95 10.42 -0.40
N GLU A 398 -28.06 9.84 -1.58
CA GLU A 398 -27.07 9.96 -2.65
C GLU A 398 -26.84 11.40 -3.16
N ASP A 399 -27.76 12.36 -2.90
CA ASP A 399 -27.73 13.68 -3.52
C ASP A 399 -27.30 14.85 -2.62
N VAL A 400 -26.78 14.63 -1.39
CA VAL A 400 -26.49 15.75 -0.48
C VAL A 400 -24.99 15.88 -0.18
N PRO A 401 -24.27 16.78 -0.86
CA PRO A 401 -22.90 17.15 -0.43
C PRO A 401 -22.97 17.82 0.94
N PHE A 402 -22.23 17.29 1.91
CA PHE A 402 -22.19 17.78 3.31
C PHE A 402 -21.71 19.24 3.47
N LYS A 403 -21.23 19.88 2.41
CA LYS A 403 -20.84 21.30 2.41
C LYS A 403 -22.01 22.28 2.57
N ASN A 404 -23.28 21.83 2.50
CA ASN A 404 -24.41 22.73 2.57
C ASN A 404 -25.20 22.50 3.87
N LYS A 405 -24.95 23.37 4.88
CA LYS A 405 -25.60 23.34 6.21
C LYS A 405 -27.13 23.29 6.16
N THR A 406 -27.74 23.89 5.15
CA THR A 406 -29.20 23.90 4.98
C THR A 406 -29.73 22.54 4.55
N LYS A 407 -29.00 21.83 3.69
CA LYS A 407 -29.37 20.47 3.24
C LYS A 407 -29.17 19.44 4.35
N LEU A 408 -28.14 19.62 5.19
CA LEU A 408 -27.93 18.79 6.39
C LEU A 408 -29.12 18.91 7.35
N LYS A 409 -29.57 20.12 7.58
CA LYS A 409 -30.76 20.39 8.43
C LYS A 409 -32.05 19.74 7.88
N ILE A 410 -32.25 19.77 6.56
CA ILE A 410 -33.41 19.12 5.89
C ILE A 410 -33.27 17.59 5.97
N ALA A 411 -32.11 17.03 5.75
CA ALA A 411 -31.88 15.58 5.85
C ALA A 411 -32.09 15.07 7.28
N PHE A 412 -31.63 15.84 8.28
CA PHE A 412 -31.82 15.49 9.69
C PHE A 412 -33.31 15.62 10.13
N ASN A 413 -34.02 16.66 9.70
CA ASN A 413 -35.43 16.80 9.99
C ASN A 413 -36.28 15.67 9.37
N LYS A 414 -35.97 15.25 8.12
CA LYS A 414 -36.63 14.09 7.50
C LYS A 414 -36.32 12.79 8.24
N PHE A 415 -35.09 12.62 8.73
CA PHE A 415 -34.66 11.48 9.53
C PHE A 415 -35.42 11.46 10.86
N TYR A 416 -35.52 12.59 11.56
CA TYR A 416 -36.22 12.71 12.82
C TYR A 416 -37.73 12.50 12.67
N GLU A 417 -38.36 13.01 11.59
CA GLU A 417 -39.78 12.75 11.27
C GLU A 417 -40.06 11.27 10.99
N ASN A 418 -39.14 10.55 10.36
CA ASN A 418 -39.27 9.12 10.12
C ASN A 418 -39.07 8.28 11.40
N LEU A 419 -38.19 8.70 12.30
CA LEU A 419 -38.01 8.09 13.64
C LEU A 419 -39.31 8.22 14.48
N THR A 420 -39.90 9.42 14.50
CA THR A 420 -41.11 9.68 15.31
C THR A 420 -42.39 9.08 14.71
N ARG A 421 -42.41 8.78 13.39
CA ARG A 421 -43.53 8.07 12.74
C ARG A 421 -43.52 6.56 12.95
N ASN A 422 -42.35 5.96 13.16
CA ASN A 422 -42.22 4.52 13.37
C ASN A 422 -42.27 4.09 14.87
N THR A 423 -42.40 5.05 15.77
CA THR A 423 -42.56 4.85 17.22
C THR A 423 -43.97 5.13 17.73
N ARG A 424 -44.97 5.26 16.82
CA ARG A 424 -46.40 5.28 17.15
C ARG A 424 -47.11 4.04 16.67
#